data_2db4ec728f5fbbf5cccb50c38a841a9b
#
_entry.id   2db4ec728f5fbbf5cccb50c38a841a9b
#
_cell.length_a   1.000
_cell.length_b   1.000
_cell.length_c   1.000
_cell.angle_alpha   90.00
_cell.angle_beta   90.00
_cell.angle_gamma   90.00
#
_symmetry.space_group_name_H-M   'P 1'
#
loop_
_entity.id
_entity.type
_entity.pdbx_description
1 polymer ?
#
loop_
_entity_poly.entity_id
_entity_poly.type
_entity_poly.pdbx_seq_one_letter_code
_entity_poly.pdbx_strand_id
1 'polypeptide(L)' 'MTSAGVGELIRYLEGRHVNVALTDGSRLDDCELVSAGRRGVQSLWLYANGADTFVALVDVSEVSEVVHN' A
#
# COMPACT_ATOMS: atom_id res chain seq x y z
N MET A 1 -2.49 -22.32 8.88
CA MET A 1 -3.30 -21.28 8.25
C MET A 1 -2.52 -20.62 7.12
N THR A 2 -3.16 -20.51 6.00
CA THR A 2 -2.54 -19.82 4.90
C THR A 2 -2.65 -18.32 5.16
N SER A 3 -1.53 -17.64 5.19
CA SER A 3 -1.58 -16.21 5.32
C SER A 3 -1.99 -15.63 3.98
N ALA A 4 -2.95 -14.74 4.00
CA ALA A 4 -3.23 -13.94 2.83
C ALA A 4 -2.01 -13.09 2.55
N GLY A 5 -1.71 -12.84 1.30
CA GLY A 5 -0.64 -11.92 0.95
C GLY A 5 -0.99 -10.53 1.46
N VAL A 6 0.04 -9.71 1.66
CA VAL A 6 -0.16 -8.35 2.13
C VAL A 6 -1.11 -7.60 1.19
N GLY A 7 -0.92 -7.78 -0.12
CA GLY A 7 -1.79 -7.13 -1.09
C GLY A 7 -3.24 -7.53 -0.93
N GLU A 8 -3.49 -8.81 -0.63
CA GLU A 8 -4.84 -9.29 -0.44
C GLU A 8 -5.47 -8.70 0.82
N LEU A 9 -4.70 -8.61 1.90
CA LEU A 9 -5.20 -8.07 3.15
C LEU A 9 -5.56 -6.60 3.05
N ILE A 10 -4.87 -5.84 2.21
CA ILE A 10 -5.09 -4.40 2.13
C ILE A 10 -5.86 -3.98 0.90
N ARG A 11 -6.32 -4.95 0.09
CA ARG A 11 -7.03 -4.61 -1.15
C ARG A 11 -8.30 -3.81 -0.89
N TYR A 12 -8.91 -4.02 0.26
CA TYR A 12 -10.11 -3.27 0.62
C TYR A 12 -9.82 -1.78 0.77
N LEU A 13 -8.56 -1.39 0.88
CA LEU A 13 -8.18 0.01 0.99
C LEU A 13 -7.97 0.68 -0.37
N GLU A 14 -8.14 -0.06 -1.46
CA GLU A 14 -8.00 0.54 -2.79
C GLU A 14 -8.98 1.69 -2.94
N GLY A 15 -8.49 2.80 -3.47
CA GLY A 15 -9.27 4.02 -3.61
C GLY A 15 -9.24 4.91 -2.38
N ARG A 16 -8.63 4.46 -1.29
CA ARG A 16 -8.55 5.23 -0.05
C ARG A 16 -7.14 5.76 0.16
N HIS A 17 -7.03 6.76 1.03
CA HIS A 17 -5.71 7.29 1.39
C HIS A 17 -5.11 6.44 2.50
N VAL A 18 -3.84 6.12 2.36
CA VAL A 18 -3.14 5.24 3.29
C VAL A 18 -1.77 5.82 3.66
N ASN A 19 -1.26 5.33 4.78
CA ASN A 19 0.13 5.54 5.19
C ASN A 19 0.84 4.20 5.04
N VAL A 20 2.01 4.22 4.43
CA VAL A 20 2.78 3.00 4.19
C VAL A 20 4.14 3.15 4.87
N ALA A 21 4.46 2.18 5.72
CA ALA A 21 5.79 2.09 6.33
C ALA A 21 6.58 1.01 5.59
N LEU A 22 7.83 1.30 5.29
CA LEU A 22 8.69 0.38 4.55
C LEU A 22 9.71 -0.26 5.47
N THR A 23 10.22 -1.41 5.05
CA THR A 23 11.14 -2.19 5.88
C THR A 23 12.46 -1.49 6.13
N ASP A 24 12.82 -0.53 5.29
CA ASP A 24 14.07 0.23 5.47
C ASP A 24 13.89 1.43 6.41
N GLY A 25 12.70 1.59 6.98
CA GLY A 25 12.42 2.70 7.89
C GLY A 25 11.82 3.92 7.22
N SER A 26 11.76 3.94 5.90
CA SER A 26 11.13 5.08 5.22
C SER A 26 9.60 4.94 5.24
N ARG A 27 8.92 6.04 4.92
CA ARG A 27 7.46 6.08 4.93
C ARG A 27 6.92 6.84 3.73
N LEU A 28 5.72 6.44 3.32
CA LEU A 28 4.95 7.17 2.32
C LEU A 28 3.60 7.46 2.96
N ASP A 29 3.36 8.71 3.33
CA ASP A 29 2.14 9.07 4.07
C ASP A 29 1.14 9.76 3.18
N ASP A 30 -0.14 9.52 3.48
CA ASP A 30 -1.28 10.17 2.82
C ASP A 30 -1.26 9.99 1.30
N CYS A 31 -1.05 8.77 0.86
CA CYS A 31 -1.07 8.42 -0.56
C CYS A 31 -2.38 7.72 -0.89
N GLU A 32 -2.90 7.93 -2.09
CA GLU A 32 -4.02 7.13 -2.55
C GLU A 32 -3.51 5.75 -2.93
N LEU A 33 -4.16 4.71 -2.42
CA LEU A 33 -3.84 3.35 -2.83
C LEU A 33 -4.64 3.04 -4.09
N VAL A 34 -3.96 3.03 -5.23
CA VAL A 34 -4.63 2.79 -6.49
C VAL A 34 -4.87 1.31 -6.72
N SER A 35 -3.89 0.49 -6.39
CA SER A 35 -4.00 -0.96 -6.56
C SER A 35 -3.06 -1.69 -5.62
N ALA A 36 -3.49 -2.85 -5.16
CA ALA A 36 -2.78 -3.62 -4.15
C ALA A 36 -2.49 -5.05 -4.63
N GLY A 37 -1.54 -5.18 -5.55
CA GLY A 37 -0.99 -6.47 -5.92
C GLY A 37 -1.94 -7.42 -6.63
N ARG A 38 -2.67 -6.95 -7.59
CA ARG A 38 -3.60 -7.79 -8.32
C ARG A 38 -2.89 -8.66 -9.35
N ARG A 39 -3.44 -9.85 -9.59
CA ARG A 39 -3.05 -10.75 -10.69
C ARG A 39 -1.57 -11.09 -10.67
N GLY A 40 -1.05 -11.38 -9.47
CA GLY A 40 0.35 -11.76 -9.34
C GLY A 40 1.32 -10.60 -9.35
N VAL A 41 0.84 -9.37 -9.49
CA VAL A 41 1.69 -8.20 -9.36
C VAL A 41 2.04 -8.06 -7.88
N GLN A 42 3.33 -8.03 -7.57
CA GLN A 42 3.83 -8.03 -6.20
C GLN A 42 4.21 -6.63 -5.74
N SER A 43 3.40 -5.63 -6.10
CA SER A 43 3.68 -4.25 -5.71
C SER A 43 2.40 -3.49 -5.43
N LEU A 44 2.54 -2.43 -4.62
CA LEU A 44 1.50 -1.45 -4.40
C LEU A 44 1.67 -0.31 -5.39
N TRP A 45 0.57 0.15 -5.93
CA TRP A 45 0.54 1.34 -6.77
C TRP A 45 -0.05 2.47 -5.93
N LEU A 46 0.76 3.47 -5.63
CA LEU A 46 0.39 4.60 -4.80
C LEU A 46 0.44 5.88 -5.63
N TYR A 47 -0.43 6.82 -5.31
CA TYR A 47 -0.48 8.09 -6.01
C TYR A 47 -0.52 9.22 -4.99
N ALA A 48 0.37 10.19 -5.13
CA ALA A 48 0.41 11.36 -4.27
C ALA A 48 1.12 12.51 -4.98
N ASN A 49 0.61 13.70 -4.79
CA ASN A 49 1.24 14.94 -5.30
C ASN A 49 1.49 14.90 -6.81
N GLY A 50 0.57 14.29 -7.55
CA GLY A 50 0.68 14.22 -9.00
C GLY A 50 1.65 13.17 -9.52
N ALA A 51 2.14 12.29 -8.67
CA ALA A 51 3.12 11.28 -9.06
C ALA A 51 2.68 9.89 -8.65
N ASP A 52 2.96 8.92 -9.50
CA ASP A 52 2.74 7.50 -9.19
C ASP A 52 4.00 6.91 -8.58
N THR A 53 3.81 6.05 -7.58
CA THR A 53 4.91 5.35 -6.93
C THR A 53 4.54 3.88 -6.83
N PHE A 54 5.46 3.00 -7.18
CA PHE A 54 5.26 1.56 -7.07
C PHE A 54 6.23 1.02 -6.04
N VAL A 55 5.68 0.26 -5.07
CA VAL A 55 6.48 -0.27 -3.96
C VAL A 55 6.30 -1.78 -3.93
N ALA A 56 7.41 -2.52 -3.91
CA ALA A 56 7.35 -3.98 -3.84
C ALA A 56 6.72 -4.40 -2.52
N LEU A 57 5.81 -5.37 -2.57
CA LEU A 57 5.12 -5.84 -1.36
C LEU A 57 6.10 -6.34 -0.31
N VAL A 58 7.22 -6.95 -0.73
CA VAL A 58 8.22 -7.46 0.21
C VAL A 58 8.87 -6.34 1.02
N ASP A 59 8.81 -5.11 0.51
CA ASP A 59 9.40 -3.96 1.20
C ASP A 59 8.40 -3.23 2.08
N VAL A 60 7.16 -3.69 2.14
CA VAL A 60 6.12 -3.06 2.94
C VAL A 60 6.11 -3.67 4.33
N SER A 61 6.27 -2.82 5.34
CA SER A 61 6.22 -3.23 6.74
C SER A 61 4.80 -3.10 7.29
N GLU A 62 4.11 -2.02 6.94
CA GLU A 62 2.78 -1.76 7.48
C GLU A 62 2.02 -0.81 6.56
N VAL A 63 0.72 -1.05 6.44
CA VAL A 63 -0.18 -0.13 5.74
C VAL A 63 -1.34 0.17 6.66
N SER A 64 -1.67 1.45 6.82
CA SER A 64 -2.82 1.86 7.62
C SER A 64 -3.61 2.91 6.86
N GLU A 65 -4.92 2.91 7.08
CA GLU A 65 -5.77 3.90 6.45
C GLU A 65 -5.63 5.24 7.16
N VAL A 66 -5.57 6.32 6.37
CA VAL A 66 -5.57 7.67 6.93
C VAL A 66 -7.00 7.96 7.40
N VAL A 67 -7.13 8.34 8.66
CA VAL A 67 -8.42 8.67 9.24
C VAL A 67 -8.53 10.18 9.34
N HIS A 68 -9.57 10.72 8.72
CA HIS A 68 -9.87 12.15 8.79
C HIS A 68 -11.10 12.33 9.67
N ASN A 69 -10.93 13.13 10.70
CA ASN A 69 -12.02 13.47 11.62
C ASN A 69 -12.56 14.84 11.32
#